data_ec4ce86f9e2676036d88c22c32b967b5
#
_entry.id   ec4ce86f9e2676036d88c22c32b967b5
#
_cell.length_a   1.000
_cell.length_b   1.000
_cell.length_c   1.000
_cell.angle_alpha   90.00
_cell.angle_beta   90.00
_cell.angle_gamma   90.00
#
_symmetry.space_group_name_H-M   'P 1'
#
loop_
_entity.id
_entity.type
_entity.pdbx_description
1 polymer ?
#
loop_
_entity_poly.entity_id
_entity_poly.type
_entity_poly.pdbx_seq_one_letter_code
_entity_poly.pdbx_strand_id
1 'polypeptide(L)'
;MFADYGNPRYYENFSSVASYLKTIIQTQDLPRDEIGLLEQVFAIHEAGVISEPYISILHQLRQTHQLGVVSNIWSTSELYRKEFERVGIAHLFDAIVFSSDYGCIKPSPRLFEKAVELLAVEPSKIVFVGDSLKYDIAGAQAVGLSTVWINRYSKDLNESSVCPDFTIEHLQELLENHWRQT
;
A
#
# COMPACT_ATOMS: atom_id res chain seq x y z
N MET A 1 9.54 15.61 4.54
CA MET A 1 8.55 14.55 4.26
C MET A 1 8.76 13.91 2.88
N PHE A 2 8.47 14.58 1.75
CA PHE A 2 8.64 13.96 0.41
C PHE A 2 10.07 13.51 0.12
N ALA A 3 11.08 14.27 0.51
CA ALA A 3 12.49 13.89 0.36
C ALA A 3 12.84 12.65 1.19
N ASP A 4 12.22 12.49 2.35
CA ASP A 4 12.45 11.36 3.25
C ASP A 4 11.79 10.09 2.73
N TYR A 5 10.62 10.20 2.08
CA TYR A 5 9.93 9.06 1.47
C TYR A 5 10.77 8.35 0.40
N GLY A 6 11.56 9.11 -0.37
CA GLY A 6 12.48 8.56 -1.36
C GLY A 6 13.79 7.99 -0.81
N ASN A 7 14.10 8.24 0.46
CA ASN A 7 15.38 7.94 1.07
C ASN A 7 15.35 6.65 1.91
N PRO A 8 16.12 5.60 1.53
CA PRO A 8 16.13 4.31 2.25
C PRO A 8 16.42 4.40 3.75
N ARG A 9 17.11 5.45 4.19
CA ARG A 9 17.45 5.68 5.59
C ARG A 9 16.21 5.76 6.50
N TYR A 10 15.07 6.16 5.95
CA TYR A 10 13.84 6.38 6.70
C TYR A 10 12.80 5.27 6.53
N TYR A 11 13.04 4.25 5.71
CA TYR A 11 12.05 3.21 5.46
C TYR A 11 11.64 2.45 6.72
N GLU A 12 12.57 2.20 7.63
CA GLU A 12 12.33 1.47 8.88
C GLU A 12 11.84 2.36 10.04
N ASN A 13 11.90 3.68 9.86
CA ASN A 13 11.43 4.64 10.86
C ASN A 13 10.93 5.90 10.15
N PHE A 14 9.71 5.80 9.64
CA PHE A 14 9.08 6.88 8.88
C PHE A 14 8.11 7.68 9.75
N SER A 15 8.28 8.99 9.79
CA SER A 15 7.45 9.89 10.58
C SER A 15 6.08 10.10 9.95
N SER A 16 5.03 10.15 10.78
CA SER A 16 3.68 10.49 10.34
C SER A 16 3.57 11.94 9.85
N VAL A 17 2.55 12.23 9.05
CA VAL A 17 2.24 13.60 8.63
C VAL A 17 2.01 14.53 9.83
N ALA A 18 1.38 14.03 10.89
CA ALA A 18 1.19 14.81 12.12
C ALA A 18 2.52 15.26 12.75
N SER A 19 3.56 14.43 12.69
CA SER A 19 4.90 14.81 13.18
C SER A 19 5.53 15.91 12.34
N TYR A 20 5.39 15.86 11.03
CA TYR A 20 5.86 16.91 10.12
C TYR A 20 5.07 18.22 10.32
N LEU A 21 3.75 18.14 10.45
CA LEU A 21 2.90 19.30 10.72
C LEU A 21 3.27 19.97 12.04
N LYS A 22 3.53 19.20 13.11
CA LYS A 22 4.01 19.76 14.40
C LYS A 22 5.30 20.55 14.23
N THR A 23 6.24 20.05 13.45
CA THR A 23 7.50 20.75 13.18
C THR A 23 7.26 22.07 12.43
N ILE A 24 6.41 22.05 11.40
CA ILE A 24 6.06 23.23 10.61
C ILE A 24 5.35 24.29 11.48
N ILE A 25 4.37 23.86 12.25
CA ILE A 25 3.58 24.74 13.13
C ILE A 25 4.48 25.41 14.18
N GLN A 26 5.41 24.66 14.78
CA GLN A 26 6.37 25.21 15.72
C GLN A 26 7.27 26.29 15.08
N THR A 27 7.63 26.13 13.80
CA THR A 27 8.47 27.11 13.08
C THR A 27 7.69 28.30 12.57
N GLN A 28 6.37 28.20 12.41
CA GLN A 28 5.48 29.24 11.87
C GLN A 28 4.61 29.94 12.92
N ASP A 29 4.77 29.59 14.21
CA ASP A 29 3.98 30.13 15.32
C ASP A 29 2.45 29.97 15.14
N LEU A 30 2.03 28.84 14.57
CA LEU A 30 0.61 28.54 14.33
C LEU A 30 -0.03 27.88 15.57
N PRO A 31 -1.35 28.03 15.77
CA PRO A 31 -2.08 27.38 16.86
C PRO A 31 -1.93 25.85 16.81
N ARG A 32 -1.67 25.24 17.98
CA ARG A 32 -1.43 23.79 18.09
C ARG A 32 -2.67 22.93 17.84
N ASP A 33 -3.85 23.47 18.07
CA ASP A 33 -5.16 22.84 17.86
C ASP A 33 -5.51 22.66 16.37
N GLU A 34 -4.85 23.40 15.47
CA GLU A 34 -5.05 23.23 14.02
C GLU A 34 -4.40 21.97 13.43
N ILE A 35 -3.46 21.33 14.16
CA ILE A 35 -2.77 20.12 13.64
C ILE A 35 -3.75 19.01 13.26
N GLY A 36 -4.74 18.75 14.11
CA GLY A 36 -5.74 17.74 13.86
C GLY A 36 -6.61 18.03 12.63
N LEU A 37 -6.96 19.28 12.40
CA LEU A 37 -7.70 19.70 11.21
C LEU A 37 -6.86 19.56 9.94
N LEU A 38 -5.61 19.99 9.99
CA LEU A 38 -4.69 19.85 8.85
C LEU A 38 -4.41 18.39 8.52
N GLU A 39 -4.26 17.52 9.52
CA GLU A 39 -4.10 16.08 9.31
C GLU A 39 -5.35 15.48 8.65
N GLN A 40 -6.56 15.86 9.08
CA GLN A 40 -7.79 15.40 8.46
C GLN A 40 -7.90 15.85 7.01
N VAL A 41 -7.62 17.11 6.72
CA VAL A 41 -7.61 17.62 5.33
C VAL A 41 -6.62 16.87 4.47
N PHE A 42 -5.41 16.64 4.99
CA PHE A 42 -4.41 15.83 4.30
C PHE A 42 -4.91 14.42 4.01
N ALA A 43 -5.45 13.74 5.02
CA ALA A 43 -5.91 12.36 4.92
C ALA A 43 -7.08 12.19 3.94
N ILE A 44 -8.02 13.15 3.88
CA ILE A 44 -9.12 13.14 2.90
C ILE A 44 -8.58 13.20 1.47
N HIS A 45 -7.56 14.03 1.22
CA HIS A 45 -6.94 14.13 -0.10
C HIS A 45 -6.04 12.94 -0.43
N GLU A 46 -5.37 12.36 0.57
CA GLU A 46 -4.50 11.19 0.39
C GLU A 46 -5.31 9.92 0.12
N ALA A 47 -6.42 9.69 0.83
CA ALA A 47 -7.22 8.47 0.71
C ALA A 47 -7.84 8.32 -0.69
N GLY A 48 -8.17 9.43 -1.35
CA GLY A 48 -8.80 9.41 -2.67
C GLY A 48 -10.20 8.75 -2.64
N VAL A 49 -10.60 8.22 -3.80
CA VAL A 49 -11.88 7.53 -3.99
C VAL A 49 -11.64 6.17 -4.63
N ILE A 50 -12.17 5.11 -4.03
CA ILE A 50 -12.14 3.77 -4.62
C ILE A 50 -13.32 3.65 -5.60
N SER A 51 -13.01 3.45 -6.87
CA SER A 51 -14.02 3.42 -7.93
C SER A 51 -14.62 2.02 -8.13
N GLU A 52 -15.86 1.97 -8.63
CA GLU A 52 -16.64 0.76 -8.87
C GLU A 52 -15.92 -0.38 -9.62
N PRO A 53 -15.14 -0.13 -10.67
CA PRO A 53 -14.42 -1.23 -11.32
C PRO A 53 -13.51 -2.02 -10.38
N TYR A 54 -12.83 -1.34 -9.47
CA TYR A 54 -11.94 -2.00 -8.49
C TYR A 54 -12.73 -2.72 -7.39
N ILE A 55 -13.84 -2.15 -6.94
CA ILE A 55 -14.74 -2.78 -5.96
C ILE A 55 -15.24 -4.13 -6.52
N SER A 56 -15.72 -4.13 -7.77
CA SER A 56 -16.21 -5.34 -8.45
C SER A 56 -15.11 -6.40 -8.59
N ILE A 57 -13.89 -6.01 -8.96
CA ILE A 57 -12.75 -6.93 -9.05
C ILE A 57 -12.44 -7.57 -7.70
N LEU A 58 -12.42 -6.79 -6.63
CA LEU A 58 -12.16 -7.29 -5.27
C LEU A 58 -13.22 -8.30 -4.82
N HIS A 59 -14.50 -8.05 -5.09
CA HIS A 59 -15.57 -8.99 -4.82
C HIS A 59 -15.42 -10.31 -5.58
N GLN A 60 -14.98 -10.27 -6.84
CA GLN A 60 -14.75 -11.47 -7.63
C GLN A 60 -13.53 -12.25 -7.11
N LEU A 61 -12.42 -11.59 -6.81
CA LEU A 61 -11.22 -12.22 -6.25
C LEU A 61 -11.52 -12.87 -4.89
N ARG A 62 -12.33 -12.22 -4.06
CA ARG A 62 -12.71 -12.75 -2.74
C ARG A 62 -13.44 -14.09 -2.79
N GLN A 63 -14.09 -14.41 -3.89
CA GLN A 63 -14.81 -15.70 -4.04
C GLN A 63 -13.87 -16.91 -4.00
N THR A 64 -12.60 -16.72 -4.38
CA THR A 64 -11.62 -17.81 -4.54
C THR A 64 -10.33 -17.58 -3.76
N HIS A 65 -10.09 -16.38 -3.23
CA HIS A 65 -8.85 -15.99 -2.57
C HIS A 65 -9.11 -15.31 -1.22
N GLN A 66 -8.17 -15.48 -0.29
CA GLN A 66 -8.00 -14.56 0.82
C GLN A 66 -7.37 -13.28 0.30
N LEU A 67 -7.82 -12.13 0.82
CA LEU A 67 -7.30 -10.83 0.37
C LEU A 67 -6.61 -10.10 1.51
N GLY A 68 -5.51 -9.43 1.18
CA GLY A 68 -4.80 -8.53 2.07
C GLY A 68 -4.44 -7.21 1.39
N VAL A 69 -4.27 -6.18 2.20
CA VAL A 69 -3.80 -4.86 1.77
C VAL A 69 -2.54 -4.48 2.53
N VAL A 70 -1.51 -4.05 1.82
CA VAL A 70 -0.32 -3.39 2.39
C VAL A 70 -0.14 -2.05 1.68
N SER A 71 -0.34 -0.95 2.39
CA SER A 71 -0.29 0.38 1.79
C SER A 71 0.58 1.35 2.56
N ASN A 72 1.40 2.11 1.82
CA ASN A 72 2.05 3.29 2.38
C ASN A 72 1.03 4.42 2.46
N ILE A 73 0.80 4.90 3.68
CA ILE A 73 -0.02 6.07 3.97
C ILE A 73 0.72 6.97 4.95
N TRP A 74 0.50 8.27 4.87
CA TRP A 74 1.22 9.25 5.69
C TRP A 74 0.38 9.78 6.84
N SER A 75 -0.95 9.74 6.68
CA SER A 75 -1.91 10.12 7.70
C SER A 75 -2.38 8.92 8.53
N THR A 76 -3.33 9.17 9.45
CA THR A 76 -3.93 8.11 10.25
C THR A 76 -4.70 7.09 9.41
N SER A 77 -4.57 5.81 9.74
CA SER A 77 -5.26 4.72 9.04
C SER A 77 -6.79 4.73 9.20
N GLU A 78 -7.30 5.46 10.19
CA GLU A 78 -8.74 5.50 10.51
C GLU A 78 -9.61 5.94 9.33
N LEU A 79 -9.18 6.98 8.58
CA LEU A 79 -9.94 7.48 7.44
C LEU A 79 -9.98 6.49 6.27
N TYR A 80 -8.90 5.76 6.06
CA TYR A 80 -8.85 4.69 5.04
C TYR A 80 -9.78 3.53 5.42
N ARG A 81 -9.81 3.14 6.69
CA ARG A 81 -10.73 2.10 7.17
C ARG A 81 -12.19 2.53 7.01
N LYS A 82 -12.52 3.78 7.35
CA LYS A 82 -13.85 4.36 7.11
C LYS A 82 -14.22 4.39 5.63
N GLU A 83 -13.26 4.69 4.74
CA GLU A 83 -13.51 4.65 3.30
C GLU A 83 -13.80 3.21 2.82
N PHE A 84 -13.05 2.22 3.29
CA PHE A 84 -13.33 0.80 2.99
C PHE A 84 -14.72 0.38 3.50
N GLU A 85 -15.12 0.84 4.68
CA GLU A 85 -16.48 0.61 5.22
C GLU A 85 -17.54 1.31 4.35
N ARG A 86 -17.31 2.58 3.99
CA ARG A 86 -18.22 3.38 3.18
C ARG A 86 -18.52 2.76 1.82
N VAL A 87 -17.51 2.22 1.17
CA VAL A 87 -17.66 1.54 -0.13
C VAL A 87 -17.96 0.05 0.00
N GLY A 88 -18.11 -0.46 1.21
CA GLY A 88 -18.54 -1.83 1.48
C GLY A 88 -17.51 -2.91 1.22
N ILE A 89 -16.20 -2.60 1.22
CA ILE A 89 -15.13 -3.59 0.94
C ILE A 89 -14.32 -4.00 2.18
N ALA A 90 -14.51 -3.36 3.33
CA ALA A 90 -13.72 -3.64 4.52
C ALA A 90 -13.72 -5.14 4.90
N HIS A 91 -14.88 -5.79 4.77
CA HIS A 91 -15.07 -7.21 5.08
C HIS A 91 -14.43 -8.18 4.07
N LEU A 92 -13.96 -7.68 2.93
CA LEU A 92 -13.29 -8.51 1.91
C LEU A 92 -11.85 -8.86 2.30
N PHE A 93 -11.24 -8.09 3.21
CA PHE A 93 -9.83 -8.25 3.56
C PHE A 93 -9.64 -9.01 4.86
N ASP A 94 -8.83 -10.07 4.82
CA ASP A 94 -8.38 -10.83 6.00
C ASP A 94 -7.19 -10.16 6.69
N ALA A 95 -6.44 -9.31 5.96
CA ALA A 95 -5.32 -8.53 6.48
C ALA A 95 -5.35 -7.10 5.93
N ILE A 96 -5.23 -6.10 6.79
CA ILE A 96 -5.10 -4.69 6.41
C ILE A 96 -3.91 -4.10 7.17
N VAL A 97 -2.84 -3.77 6.44
CA VAL A 97 -1.58 -3.25 6.96
C VAL A 97 -1.32 -1.88 6.35
N PHE A 98 -1.46 -0.84 7.15
CA PHE A 98 -1.14 0.53 6.78
C PHE A 98 0.20 0.95 7.43
N SER A 99 1.09 1.55 6.67
CA SER A 99 2.43 1.94 7.14
C SER A 99 2.42 2.85 8.36
N SER A 100 1.44 3.75 8.46
CA SER A 100 1.30 4.66 9.59
C SER A 100 1.05 3.95 10.93
N ASP A 101 0.46 2.75 10.92
CA ASP A 101 0.22 1.95 12.13
C ASP A 101 1.53 1.32 12.68
N TYR A 102 2.57 1.24 11.84
CA TYR A 102 3.83 0.53 12.16
C TYR A 102 5.06 1.44 12.17
N GLY A 103 4.93 2.70 11.77
CA GLY A 103 6.02 3.66 11.73
C GLY A 103 7.14 3.31 10.73
N CYS A 104 6.84 2.53 9.71
CA CYS A 104 7.74 2.18 8.62
C CYS A 104 6.98 2.18 7.29
N ILE A 105 7.70 2.25 6.17
CA ILE A 105 7.10 2.28 4.84
C ILE A 105 7.68 1.19 3.94
N LYS A 106 6.92 0.72 2.96
CA LYS A 106 7.47 -0.13 1.88
C LYS A 106 8.70 0.55 1.27
N PRO A 107 9.77 -0.16 0.94
CA PRO A 107 9.90 -1.61 0.83
C PRO A 107 10.32 -2.31 2.14
N SER A 108 10.15 -1.71 3.34
CA SER A 108 10.45 -2.38 4.59
C SER A 108 9.78 -3.76 4.64
N PRO A 109 10.52 -4.84 4.91
CA PRO A 109 9.97 -6.19 5.00
C PRO A 109 8.92 -6.32 6.10
N ARG A 110 8.99 -5.53 7.16
CA ARG A 110 8.09 -5.57 8.32
C ARG A 110 6.62 -5.48 7.97
N LEU A 111 6.26 -4.66 6.96
CA LEU A 111 4.86 -4.52 6.54
C LEU A 111 4.36 -5.78 5.82
N PHE A 112 5.20 -6.39 4.99
CA PHE A 112 4.86 -7.61 4.27
C PHE A 112 4.82 -8.82 5.22
N GLU A 113 5.79 -8.95 6.12
CA GLU A 113 5.81 -9.97 7.18
C GLU A 113 4.55 -9.89 8.03
N LYS A 114 4.12 -8.66 8.39
CA LYS A 114 2.88 -8.46 9.15
C LYS A 114 1.63 -8.90 8.38
N ALA A 115 1.58 -8.65 7.08
CA ALA A 115 0.48 -9.14 6.24
C ALA A 115 0.48 -10.67 6.15
N VAL A 116 1.63 -11.29 5.99
CA VAL A 116 1.79 -12.77 5.99
C VAL A 116 1.32 -13.36 7.32
N GLU A 117 1.74 -12.78 8.45
CA GLU A 117 1.30 -13.19 9.78
C GLU A 117 -0.22 -13.15 9.94
N LEU A 118 -0.86 -12.04 9.51
CA LEU A 118 -2.31 -11.85 9.61
C LEU A 118 -3.09 -12.79 8.70
N LEU A 119 -2.59 -13.05 7.48
CA LEU A 119 -3.20 -13.98 6.54
C LEU A 119 -3.05 -15.43 7.00
N ALA A 120 -2.06 -15.74 7.82
CA ALA A 120 -1.74 -17.10 8.29
C ALA A 120 -1.56 -18.10 7.12
N VAL A 121 -0.96 -17.67 6.02
CA VAL A 121 -0.72 -18.42 4.80
C VAL A 121 0.78 -18.48 4.54
N GLU A 122 1.29 -19.60 4.05
CA GLU A 122 2.69 -19.74 3.64
C GLU A 122 3.09 -18.69 2.60
N PRO A 123 4.23 -17.99 2.74
CA PRO A 123 4.66 -16.93 1.82
C PRO A 123 4.64 -17.36 0.35
N SER A 124 5.06 -18.60 0.04
CA SER A 124 5.08 -19.16 -1.31
C SER A 124 3.70 -19.31 -1.97
N LYS A 125 2.62 -19.18 -1.21
CA LYS A 125 1.23 -19.21 -1.70
C LYS A 125 0.61 -17.83 -1.81
N ILE A 126 1.35 -16.79 -1.46
CA ILE A 126 0.88 -15.40 -1.51
C ILE A 126 1.44 -14.74 -2.76
N VAL A 127 0.57 -14.06 -3.48
CA VAL A 127 0.94 -13.20 -4.61
C VAL A 127 0.72 -11.75 -4.20
N PHE A 128 1.78 -10.96 -4.24
CA PHE A 128 1.69 -9.53 -4.01
C PHE A 128 1.53 -8.78 -5.34
N VAL A 129 0.53 -7.94 -5.41
CA VAL A 129 0.21 -7.14 -6.60
C VAL A 129 0.45 -5.67 -6.28
N GLY A 130 1.31 -4.99 -7.07
CA GLY A 130 1.63 -3.59 -6.83
C GLY A 130 2.11 -2.86 -8.09
N ASP A 131 2.15 -1.54 -8.05
CA ASP A 131 2.51 -0.69 -9.19
C ASP A 131 3.92 -0.08 -9.09
N SER A 132 4.60 -0.28 -7.96
CA SER A 132 5.96 0.23 -7.74
C SER A 132 6.98 -0.89 -7.68
N LEU A 133 7.90 -0.94 -8.64
CA LEU A 133 9.04 -1.87 -8.59
C LEU A 133 9.85 -1.68 -7.31
N LYS A 134 10.10 -0.44 -6.92
CA LYS A 134 10.93 -0.08 -5.77
C LYS A 134 10.26 -0.40 -4.43
N TYR A 135 8.99 -0.08 -4.28
CA TYR A 135 8.31 -0.17 -2.98
C TYR A 135 7.53 -1.47 -2.82
N ASP A 136 6.84 -1.92 -3.86
CA ASP A 136 5.98 -3.08 -3.82
C ASP A 136 6.72 -4.36 -4.15
N ILE A 137 7.28 -4.42 -5.35
CA ILE A 137 7.88 -5.65 -5.87
C ILE A 137 9.14 -6.03 -5.07
N ALA A 138 10.06 -5.09 -4.88
CA ALA A 138 11.28 -5.36 -4.12
C ALA A 138 10.98 -5.75 -2.66
N GLY A 139 10.02 -5.09 -2.02
CA GLY A 139 9.64 -5.39 -0.64
C GLY A 139 8.97 -6.76 -0.49
N ALA A 140 8.07 -7.12 -1.40
CA ALA A 140 7.40 -8.41 -1.41
C ALA A 140 8.38 -9.57 -1.68
N GLN A 141 9.29 -9.39 -2.64
CA GLN A 141 10.33 -10.39 -2.94
C GLN A 141 11.29 -10.61 -1.77
N ALA A 142 11.60 -9.56 -1.01
CA ALA A 142 12.47 -9.67 0.17
C ALA A 142 11.94 -10.61 1.24
N VAL A 143 10.63 -10.88 1.27
CA VAL A 143 9.98 -11.81 2.21
C VAL A 143 9.47 -13.09 1.53
N GLY A 144 9.89 -13.35 0.29
CA GLY A 144 9.62 -14.60 -0.43
C GLY A 144 8.21 -14.71 -1.04
N LEU A 145 7.53 -13.58 -1.29
CA LEU A 145 6.25 -13.57 -1.99
C LEU A 145 6.46 -13.60 -3.49
N SER A 146 5.55 -14.26 -4.22
CA SER A 146 5.43 -14.08 -5.67
C SER A 146 4.88 -12.69 -5.97
N THR A 147 5.26 -12.11 -7.11
CA THR A 147 4.99 -10.71 -7.42
C THR A 147 4.35 -10.51 -8.77
N VAL A 148 3.35 -9.63 -8.82
CA VAL A 148 2.72 -9.14 -10.04
C VAL A 148 2.86 -7.62 -10.09
N TRP A 149 3.52 -7.12 -11.11
CA TRP A 149 3.68 -5.69 -11.32
C TRP A 149 2.59 -5.14 -12.23
N ILE A 150 1.86 -4.11 -11.76
CA ILE A 150 0.89 -3.37 -12.57
C ILE A 150 1.63 -2.27 -13.33
N ASN A 151 1.90 -2.48 -14.61
CA ASN A 151 2.62 -1.55 -15.47
C ASN A 151 1.70 -0.79 -16.44
N ARG A 152 0.83 0.07 -15.90
CA ARG A 152 -0.17 0.84 -16.67
C ARG A 152 0.40 1.71 -17.80
N TYR A 153 1.67 2.04 -17.74
CA TYR A 153 2.31 3.00 -18.66
C TYR A 153 3.37 2.35 -19.53
N SER A 154 3.38 1.03 -19.63
CA SER A 154 4.36 0.25 -20.41
C SER A 154 5.81 0.72 -20.18
N LYS A 155 6.15 0.99 -18.90
CA LYS A 155 7.51 1.41 -18.52
C LYS A 155 8.49 0.29 -18.82
N ASP A 156 9.66 0.68 -19.33
CA ASP A 156 10.73 -0.27 -19.61
C ASP A 156 11.36 -0.78 -18.30
N LEU A 157 11.57 -2.09 -18.21
CA LEU A 157 12.28 -2.74 -17.09
C LEU A 157 13.80 -2.58 -17.17
N ASN A 158 14.33 -2.13 -18.30
CA ASN A 158 15.78 -2.13 -18.59
C ASN A 158 16.63 -1.29 -17.61
N GLU A 159 15.99 -0.39 -16.85
CA GLU A 159 16.67 0.44 -15.85
C GLU A 159 16.49 -0.09 -14.40
N SER A 160 15.77 -1.19 -14.19
CA SER A 160 15.49 -1.73 -12.86
C SER A 160 16.28 -3.01 -12.61
N SER A 161 16.88 -3.11 -11.43
CA SER A 161 17.43 -4.37 -10.93
C SER A 161 16.38 -5.31 -10.33
N VAL A 162 15.12 -4.83 -10.23
CA VAL A 162 13.98 -5.57 -9.65
C VAL A 162 13.15 -6.14 -10.80
N CYS A 163 13.08 -7.47 -10.87
CA CYS A 163 12.30 -8.19 -11.87
C CYS A 163 11.06 -8.80 -11.20
N PRO A 164 9.83 -8.37 -11.54
CA PRO A 164 8.61 -9.04 -11.08
C PRO A 164 8.48 -10.44 -11.70
N ASP A 165 7.77 -11.35 -11.01
CA ASP A 165 7.49 -12.68 -11.57
C ASP A 165 6.51 -12.58 -12.75
N PHE A 166 5.55 -11.64 -12.66
CA PHE A 166 4.54 -11.38 -13.70
C PHE A 166 4.32 -9.89 -13.86
N THR A 167 3.84 -9.49 -15.05
CA THR A 167 3.47 -8.11 -15.35
C THR A 167 2.09 -8.08 -15.97
N ILE A 168 1.26 -7.15 -15.52
CA ILE A 168 -0.08 -6.85 -16.07
C ILE A 168 -0.21 -5.34 -16.28
N GLU A 169 -1.14 -4.91 -17.12
CA GLU A 169 -1.45 -3.48 -17.30
C GLU A 169 -2.59 -3.03 -16.41
N HIS A 170 -3.57 -3.92 -16.18
CA HIS A 170 -4.77 -3.62 -15.42
C HIS A 170 -5.09 -4.69 -14.38
N LEU A 171 -5.59 -4.27 -13.23
CA LEU A 171 -5.96 -5.18 -12.14
C LEU A 171 -6.98 -6.26 -12.56
N GLN A 172 -7.84 -5.97 -13.54
CA GLN A 172 -8.83 -6.90 -14.07
C GLN A 172 -8.21 -8.19 -14.64
N GLU A 173 -6.99 -8.13 -15.17
CA GLU A 173 -6.29 -9.29 -15.73
C GLU A 173 -6.05 -10.39 -14.69
N LEU A 174 -6.06 -10.05 -13.38
CA LEU A 174 -6.00 -11.06 -12.31
C LEU A 174 -7.17 -12.04 -12.34
N LEU A 175 -8.31 -11.66 -12.90
CA LEU A 175 -9.48 -12.51 -13.07
C LEU A 175 -9.34 -13.51 -14.23
N GLU A 176 -8.41 -13.24 -15.16
CA GLU A 176 -8.28 -13.96 -16.42
C GLU A 176 -7.22 -15.06 -16.34
N ASN A 177 -6.80 -15.59 -15.30
CA ASN A 177 -5.83 -16.70 -15.10
C ASN A 177 -4.66 -16.84 -16.13
N HIS A 178 -4.61 -16.00 -17.17
CA HIS A 178 -3.59 -16.05 -18.23
C HIS A 178 -2.21 -15.60 -17.73
N TRP A 179 -2.16 -14.72 -16.74
CA TRP A 179 -0.94 -14.21 -16.16
C TRP A 179 -0.11 -15.27 -15.41
N ARG A 180 -0.70 -16.46 -15.12
CA ARG A 180 -0.01 -17.61 -14.48
C ARG A 180 0.65 -18.54 -15.48
N GLN A 181 0.51 -18.32 -16.79
CA GLN A 181 0.95 -19.27 -17.83
C GLN A 181 2.20 -18.79 -18.58
N THR A 182 2.79 -17.65 -18.23
CA THR A 182 4.03 -17.14 -18.78
C THR A 182 5.15 -17.28 -17.78
#